data_a54e20108281332844b4501a68dac57e
#
_entry.id   a54e20108281332844b4501a68dac57e
#
_cell.length_a   1.000
_cell.length_b   1.000
_cell.length_c   1.000
_cell.angle_alpha   90.00
_cell.angle_beta   90.00
_cell.angle_gamma   90.00
#
_symmetry.space_group_name_H-M   'P 1'
#
loop_
_entity.id
_entity.type
_entity.pdbx_description
1 polymer ?
#
loop_
_entity_poly.entity_id
_entity_poly.type
_entity_poly.pdbx_seq_one_letter_code
_entity_poly.pdbx_strand_id
1 'polypeptide(L)'
;MLHTRVRMGQLLVACLCAEWCGTCRSYRTTFAELAARHPECCFVWVDVEDHADALGDFDVENFPTLLIQRMDDAGDVLFFGPVLPHAGVVEGMLSRDLRAAPTVTAAPDLRGWLLQSA
;
A
#
# COMPACT_ATOMS: atom_id res chain seq x y z
N MET A 1 14.67 -1.85 -0.72
CA MET A 1 13.34 -2.38 -0.67
C MET A 1 13.30 -3.67 0.10
N LEU A 2 12.32 -3.81 0.93
CA LEU A 2 12.20 -5.00 1.71
C LEU A 2 11.67 -6.11 0.88
N HIS A 3 12.37 -7.22 0.92
CA HIS A 3 11.88 -8.36 0.27
C HIS A 3 11.31 -9.28 1.24
N THR A 4 10.01 -9.25 1.36
CA THR A 4 9.35 -10.26 2.12
C THR A 4 8.85 -11.29 1.18
N ARG A 5 8.90 -12.52 1.57
CA ARG A 5 8.22 -13.55 0.84
C ARG A 5 6.76 -13.23 0.81
N VAL A 6 6.22 -13.18 -0.40
CA VAL A 6 4.79 -13.03 -0.58
C VAL A 6 4.13 -14.33 -0.17
N ARG A 7 3.21 -14.25 0.77
CA ARG A 7 2.45 -15.42 1.24
C ARG A 7 1.00 -15.27 0.86
N MET A 8 0.40 -16.35 0.47
CA MET A 8 -1.04 -16.38 0.23
C MET A 8 -1.76 -16.00 1.51
N GLY A 9 -2.79 -15.19 1.39
CA GLY A 9 -3.55 -14.71 2.54
C GLY A 9 -2.99 -13.48 3.21
N GLN A 10 -1.79 -13.06 2.85
CA GLN A 10 -1.18 -11.83 3.35
C GLN A 10 -1.86 -10.61 2.74
N LEU A 11 -1.81 -9.49 3.44
CA LEU A 11 -2.24 -8.21 2.88
C LEU A 11 -1.02 -7.42 2.42
N LEU A 12 -1.15 -6.82 1.25
CA LEU A 12 -0.21 -5.83 0.76
C LEU A 12 -0.67 -4.48 1.25
N VAL A 13 0.21 -3.74 1.91
CA VAL A 13 -0.04 -2.38 2.35
C VAL A 13 0.97 -1.50 1.63
N ALA A 14 0.52 -0.78 0.62
CA ALA A 14 1.40 0.05 -0.19
C ALA A 14 1.15 1.51 0.09
N CYS A 15 2.22 2.27 0.25
CA CYS A 15 2.15 3.72 0.36
C CYS A 15 2.67 4.33 -0.93
N LEU A 16 1.82 5.09 -1.59
CA LEU A 16 2.19 5.78 -2.81
C LEU A 16 2.50 7.23 -2.47
N CYS A 17 3.72 7.62 -2.69
CA CYS A 17 4.22 8.92 -2.31
C CYS A 17 5.15 9.49 -3.37
N ALA A 18 5.51 10.76 -3.20
CA ALA A 18 6.48 11.42 -4.04
C ALA A 18 7.61 11.97 -3.16
N GLU A 19 8.85 11.83 -3.61
CA GLU A 19 10.00 12.22 -2.81
C GLU A 19 10.06 13.72 -2.55
N TRP A 20 9.54 14.54 -3.46
CA TRP A 20 9.50 15.98 -3.28
C TRP A 20 8.47 16.44 -2.24
N CYS A 21 7.57 15.56 -1.83
CA CYS A 21 6.53 15.89 -0.87
C CYS A 21 7.07 15.78 0.56
N GLY A 22 7.05 16.89 1.29
CA GLY A 22 7.54 16.91 2.67
C GLY A 22 6.80 15.97 3.60
N THR A 23 5.47 15.89 3.42
CA THR A 23 4.64 14.96 4.19
C THR A 23 5.07 13.52 3.98
N CYS A 24 5.38 13.17 2.73
CA CYS A 24 5.84 11.82 2.41
C CYS A 24 7.17 11.51 3.08
N ARG A 25 8.11 12.46 3.05
CA ARG A 25 9.40 12.24 3.69
C ARG A 25 9.26 12.01 5.18
N SER A 26 8.38 12.77 5.83
CA SER A 26 8.12 12.58 7.25
C SER A 26 7.40 11.27 7.54
N TYR A 27 6.50 10.88 6.67
CA TYR A 27 5.70 9.65 6.86
C TYR A 27 6.53 8.39 6.67
N ARG A 28 7.65 8.47 5.95
CA ARG A 28 8.47 7.31 5.65
C ARG A 28 8.91 6.55 6.90
N THR A 29 9.34 7.29 7.93
CA THR A 29 9.74 6.68 9.20
C THR A 29 8.55 6.00 9.88
N THR A 30 7.39 6.68 9.89
CA THR A 30 6.17 6.13 10.47
C THR A 30 5.76 4.83 9.75
N PHE A 31 5.84 4.83 8.43
CA PHE A 31 5.47 3.67 7.63
C PHE A 31 6.41 2.49 7.91
N ALA A 32 7.71 2.76 8.05
CA ALA A 32 8.68 1.72 8.39
C ALA A 32 8.41 1.13 9.77
N GLU A 33 8.02 1.95 10.73
CA GLU A 33 7.67 1.48 12.07
C GLU A 33 6.41 0.62 12.04
N LEU A 34 5.43 1.00 11.22
CA LEU A 34 4.23 0.19 11.03
C LEU A 34 4.57 -1.17 10.44
N ALA A 35 5.47 -1.20 9.47
CA ALA A 35 5.90 -2.46 8.87
C ALA A 35 6.53 -3.39 9.91
N ALA A 36 7.33 -2.83 10.82
CA ALA A 36 7.95 -3.61 11.87
C ALA A 36 6.94 -4.18 12.86
N ARG A 37 5.82 -3.46 13.08
CA ARG A 37 4.77 -3.92 14.00
C ARG A 37 3.80 -4.92 13.38
N HIS A 38 3.76 -5.00 12.05
CA HIS A 38 2.81 -5.86 11.34
C HIS A 38 3.55 -6.77 10.37
N PRO A 39 4.38 -7.70 10.88
CA PRO A 39 5.15 -8.58 10.00
C PRO A 39 4.29 -9.54 9.21
N GLU A 40 3.02 -9.67 9.57
CA GLU A 40 2.08 -10.50 8.83
C GLU A 40 1.62 -9.84 7.53
N CYS A 41 1.89 -8.54 7.35
CA CYS A 41 1.55 -7.80 6.14
C CYS A 41 2.80 -7.50 5.33
N CYS A 42 2.61 -7.28 4.04
CA CYS A 42 3.69 -6.89 3.15
C CYS A 42 3.61 -5.38 2.93
N PHE A 43 4.49 -4.63 3.56
CA PHE A 43 4.52 -3.17 3.44
C PHE A 43 5.47 -2.76 2.33
N VAL A 44 5.01 -1.93 1.40
CA VAL A 44 5.80 -1.50 0.26
C VAL A 44 5.67 0.01 0.09
N TRP A 45 6.79 0.69 -0.03
CA TRP A 45 6.83 2.11 -0.33
C TRP A 45 7.02 2.28 -1.83
N VAL A 46 6.11 2.99 -2.49
CA VAL A 46 6.14 3.19 -3.93
C VAL A 46 6.30 4.68 -4.22
N ASP A 47 7.44 5.07 -4.81
CA ASP A 47 7.61 6.42 -5.30
C ASP A 47 6.95 6.49 -6.67
N VAL A 48 5.93 7.35 -6.78
CA VAL A 48 5.10 7.39 -7.98
C VAL A 48 5.83 7.94 -9.20
N GLU A 49 6.94 8.65 -8.99
CA GLU A 49 7.72 9.16 -10.10
C GLU A 49 8.72 8.14 -10.61
N ASP A 50 9.32 7.38 -9.71
CA ASP A 50 10.24 6.32 -10.09
C ASP A 50 9.51 5.11 -10.65
N HIS A 51 8.31 4.87 -10.17
CA HIS A 51 7.53 3.67 -10.51
C HIS A 51 6.14 4.02 -11.02
N ALA A 52 6.10 4.94 -11.98
CA ALA A 52 4.83 5.35 -12.58
C ALA A 52 4.09 4.18 -13.22
N ASP A 53 4.82 3.17 -13.67
CA ASP A 53 4.24 1.96 -14.24
C ASP A 53 3.39 1.17 -13.23
N ALA A 54 3.66 1.32 -11.94
CA ALA A 54 2.86 0.65 -10.90
C ALA A 54 1.43 1.14 -10.87
N LEU A 55 1.19 2.38 -11.29
CA LEU A 55 -0.13 2.99 -11.25
C LEU A 55 -0.98 2.67 -12.48
N GLY A 56 -0.37 2.24 -13.59
CA GLY A 56 -1.09 2.03 -14.83
C GLY A 56 -1.74 3.34 -15.29
N ASP A 57 -3.06 3.31 -15.46
CA ASP A 57 -3.81 4.49 -15.91
C ASP A 57 -4.32 5.36 -14.75
N PHE A 58 -3.97 5.03 -13.52
CA PHE A 58 -4.45 5.79 -12.37
C PHE A 58 -3.49 6.91 -12.00
N ASP A 59 -4.06 8.07 -11.65
CA ASP A 59 -3.28 9.20 -11.17
C ASP A 59 -3.40 9.31 -9.66
N VAL A 60 -2.31 9.68 -9.00
CA VAL A 60 -2.31 9.96 -7.58
C VAL A 60 -1.91 11.41 -7.38
N GLU A 61 -2.84 12.22 -6.87
CA GLU A 61 -2.63 13.65 -6.72
C GLU A 61 -2.45 14.08 -5.27
N ASN A 62 -2.88 13.25 -4.33
CA ASN A 62 -2.78 13.55 -2.91
C ASN A 62 -1.87 12.53 -2.23
N PHE A 63 -0.97 13.02 -1.39
CA PHE A 63 0.02 12.18 -0.73
C PHE A 63 -0.03 12.35 0.78
N PRO A 64 0.14 11.27 1.52
CA PRO A 64 0.28 9.90 1.05
C PRO A 64 -1.06 9.29 0.60
N THR A 65 -1.00 8.44 -0.39
CA THR A 65 -2.12 7.59 -0.80
C THR A 65 -1.80 6.16 -0.41
N LEU A 66 -2.76 5.48 0.16
CA LEU A 66 -2.58 4.12 0.64
C LEU A 66 -3.38 3.16 -0.22
N LEU A 67 -2.80 1.98 -0.47
CA LEU A 67 -3.52 0.90 -1.11
C LEU A 67 -3.36 -0.34 -0.25
N ILE A 68 -4.46 -1.01 0.05
CA ILE A 68 -4.44 -2.30 0.74
C ILE A 68 -5.06 -3.32 -0.20
N GLN A 69 -4.33 -4.38 -0.48
CA GLN A 69 -4.72 -5.37 -1.47
C GLN A 69 -4.43 -6.77 -0.94
N ARG A 70 -5.29 -7.73 -1.28
CA ARG A 70 -5.05 -9.13 -0.94
C ARG A 70 -3.93 -9.68 -1.81
N MET A 71 -3.07 -10.50 -1.20
CA MET A 71 -1.96 -11.11 -1.91
C MET A 71 -2.28 -12.51 -2.44
N ASP A 72 -3.50 -13.00 -2.22
CA ASP A 72 -3.94 -14.28 -2.77
C ASP A 72 -4.29 -14.13 -4.26
N ASP A 73 -4.72 -15.22 -4.87
CA ASP A 73 -5.04 -15.24 -6.29
C ASP A 73 -6.19 -14.31 -6.68
N ALA A 74 -7.07 -14.00 -5.74
CA ALA A 74 -8.16 -13.06 -6.01
C ALA A 74 -7.64 -11.65 -6.23
N GLY A 75 -6.63 -11.24 -5.46
CA GLY A 75 -5.99 -9.95 -5.65
C GLY A 75 -6.88 -8.74 -5.45
N ASP A 76 -7.95 -8.89 -4.66
CA ASP A 76 -8.91 -7.80 -4.46
C ASP A 76 -8.28 -6.63 -3.74
N VAL A 77 -8.56 -5.41 -4.22
CA VAL A 77 -8.17 -4.20 -3.52
C VAL A 77 -9.23 -3.88 -2.48
N LEU A 78 -8.79 -3.72 -1.25
CA LEU A 78 -9.69 -3.50 -0.11
C LEU A 78 -9.77 -2.02 0.28
N PHE A 79 -8.75 -1.24 -0.08
CA PHE A 79 -8.76 0.20 0.14
C PHE A 79 -7.81 0.86 -0.87
N PHE A 80 -8.21 2.02 -1.39
CA PHE A 80 -7.34 2.83 -2.23
C PHE A 80 -7.79 4.28 -2.10
N GLY A 81 -6.91 5.12 -1.56
CA GLY A 81 -7.23 6.54 -1.43
C GLY A 81 -6.22 7.27 -0.56
N PRO A 82 -6.33 8.61 -0.52
CA PRO A 82 -5.46 9.41 0.33
C PRO A 82 -5.78 9.19 1.80
N VAL A 83 -4.75 9.28 2.64
CA VAL A 83 -4.90 9.11 4.08
C VAL A 83 -4.14 10.20 4.81
N LEU A 84 -4.52 10.46 6.03
CA LEU A 84 -3.75 11.34 6.91
C LEU A 84 -2.45 10.63 7.29
N PRO A 85 -1.34 11.38 7.43
CA PRO A 85 -0.02 10.77 7.67
C PRO A 85 0.21 10.42 9.13
N HIS A 86 -0.71 9.68 9.71
CA HIS A 86 -0.63 9.26 11.11
C HIS A 86 -0.71 7.74 11.21
N ALA A 87 0.13 7.18 12.07
CA ALA A 87 0.17 5.73 12.26
C ALA A 87 -1.21 5.14 12.60
N GLY A 88 -2.00 5.87 13.37
CA GLY A 88 -3.32 5.41 13.81
C GLY A 88 -4.28 5.10 12.68
N VAL A 89 -4.11 5.75 11.51
CA VAL A 89 -4.99 5.49 10.36
C VAL A 89 -4.80 4.06 9.85
N VAL A 90 -3.57 3.66 9.62
CA VAL A 90 -3.27 2.30 9.13
C VAL A 90 -3.57 1.28 10.23
N GLU A 91 -3.20 1.56 11.47
CA GLU A 91 -3.50 0.67 12.59
C GLU A 91 -5.00 0.41 12.70
N GLY A 92 -5.79 1.47 12.57
CA GLY A 92 -7.25 1.34 12.61
C GLY A 92 -7.79 0.51 11.46
N MET A 93 -7.24 0.66 10.27
CA MET A 93 -7.66 -0.14 9.11
C MET A 93 -7.31 -1.60 9.30
N LEU A 94 -6.11 -1.90 9.78
CA LEU A 94 -5.66 -3.27 9.95
C LEU A 94 -6.37 -3.99 11.09
N SER A 95 -6.92 -3.24 12.05
CA SER A 95 -7.67 -3.83 13.15
C SER A 95 -9.09 -4.21 12.75
N ARG A 96 -9.58 -3.78 11.59
CA ARG A 96 -10.89 -4.15 11.08
C ARG A 96 -10.76 -5.38 10.19
N ASP A 97 -11.88 -6.08 10.02
CA ASP A 97 -11.93 -7.16 9.06
C ASP A 97 -12.16 -6.58 7.66
N LEU A 98 -11.09 -6.12 7.03
CA LEU A 98 -11.17 -5.52 5.71
C LEU A 98 -11.63 -6.51 4.65
N ARG A 99 -11.40 -7.81 4.87
CA ARG A 99 -11.81 -8.83 3.91
C ARG A 99 -13.32 -8.97 3.83
N ALA A 100 -14.03 -8.52 4.85
CA ALA A 100 -15.48 -8.52 4.85
C ALA A 100 -16.06 -7.27 4.19
N ALA A 101 -15.23 -6.25 3.92
CA ALA A 101 -15.69 -5.02 3.30
C ALA A 101 -15.83 -5.19 1.79
N PRO A 102 -16.65 -4.35 1.13
CA PRO A 102 -16.72 -4.38 -0.33
C PRO A 102 -15.36 -4.08 -0.95
N THR A 103 -15.07 -4.74 -2.09
CA THR A 103 -13.81 -4.51 -2.79
C THR A 103 -13.87 -3.21 -3.59
N VAL A 104 -12.70 -2.63 -3.82
CA VAL A 104 -12.55 -1.43 -4.63
C VAL A 104 -12.21 -1.85 -6.04
N THR A 105 -13.03 -1.45 -7.01
CA THR A 105 -12.82 -1.85 -8.40
C THR A 105 -11.98 -0.85 -9.18
N ALA A 106 -12.04 0.43 -8.81
CA ALA A 106 -11.27 1.48 -9.50
C ALA A 106 -9.97 1.73 -8.76
N ALA A 107 -8.99 0.83 -8.95
CA ALA A 107 -7.70 0.93 -8.27
C ALA A 107 -6.64 0.21 -9.09
N PRO A 108 -5.35 0.62 -8.95
CA PRO A 108 -4.28 -0.09 -9.64
C PRO A 108 -4.04 -1.47 -9.03
N ASP A 109 -3.45 -2.36 -9.81
CA ASP A 109 -3.10 -3.70 -9.36
C ASP A 109 -1.63 -3.73 -8.97
N LEU A 110 -1.34 -3.32 -7.74
CA LEU A 110 0.04 -3.28 -7.25
C LEU A 110 0.59 -4.67 -6.96
N ARG A 111 -0.28 -5.61 -6.60
CA ARG A 111 0.13 -6.99 -6.41
C ARG A 111 0.71 -7.56 -7.71
N GLY A 112 -0.01 -7.37 -8.82
CA GLY A 112 0.46 -7.83 -10.11
C GLY A 112 1.75 -7.15 -10.53
N TRP A 113 1.85 -5.86 -10.31
CA TRP A 113 3.06 -5.10 -10.62
C TRP A 113 4.27 -5.62 -9.83
N LEU A 114 4.11 -5.87 -8.53
CA LEU A 114 5.18 -6.39 -7.68
C LEU A 114 5.63 -7.77 -8.14
N LEU A 115 4.70 -8.64 -8.47
CA LEU A 115 5.04 -10.00 -8.89
C LEU A 115 5.77 -10.00 -10.23
N GLN A 116 5.47 -9.07 -11.12
CA GLN A 116 6.19 -8.94 -12.38
C GLN A 116 7.57 -8.33 -12.21
N SER A 117 7.73 -7.47 -11.22
CA SER A 117 8.99 -6.77 -10.99
C SER A 117 9.98 -7.57 -10.16
N ALA A 118 9.54 -8.62 -9.55
CA ALA A 118 10.38 -9.43 -8.65
C ALA A 118 11.38 -10.26 -9.41
#